data_958eeb1d7a007f1567636d2aa0e3ffcb
#
_entry.id   958eeb1d7a007f1567636d2aa0e3ffcb
#
_cell.length_a   1.000
_cell.length_b   1.000
_cell.length_c   1.000
_cell.angle_alpha   90.00
_cell.angle_beta   90.00
_cell.angle_gamma   90.00
#
_symmetry.space_group_name_H-M   'P 1'
#
loop_
_entity.id
_entity.type
_entity.pdbx_description
1 polymer ?
#
loop_
_entity_poly.entity_id
_entity_poly.type
_entity_poly.pdbx_seq_one_letter_code
_entity_poly.pdbx_strand_id
1 'polypeptide(L)'
;ALPYRLYTDEDIANRVLYVEASRGCPYRCEFCLSSLDKKVRDVPTELLFQEIDRLWERGGRDFKFIDRTFNLRIDDSVAILQFFLKRMRPGLSLHFEMIPDRLPDALRSLLAAFPPQSLQLEIGIQSWSPEVGKLIERRQDAEKTEANLRFLAEHTQVHVHSDLIVGLPGEDLETFGSGFDRLWALGPQEIQVGILKRLRGTPIKAHDHTHAMHYSQSPPYEVISTSMMSGRDIERMKRFARFWDLLANSGNFREST
;
A
#
# COMPACT_ATOMS: atom_id res chain seq x y z
N ALA A 1 10.73 -22.91 10.56
CA ALA A 1 11.24 -22.93 9.19
C ALA A 1 10.29 -22.11 8.32
N LEU A 2 10.83 -21.25 7.47
CA LEU A 2 10.06 -20.50 6.49
C LEU A 2 9.67 -21.41 5.32
N PRO A 3 8.52 -21.17 4.65
CA PRO A 3 8.02 -22.06 3.62
C PRO A 3 8.72 -21.90 2.25
N TYR A 4 9.71 -21.02 2.12
CA TYR A 4 10.27 -20.61 0.83
C TYR A 4 10.98 -21.72 0.07
N ARG A 5 11.43 -22.79 0.76
CA ARG A 5 11.94 -24.01 0.11
C ARG A 5 10.89 -24.78 -0.70
N LEU A 6 9.60 -24.44 -0.52
CA LEU A 6 8.51 -25.04 -1.30
C LEU A 6 8.36 -24.44 -2.70
N TYR A 7 8.97 -23.27 -2.95
CA TYR A 7 9.04 -22.74 -4.31
C TYR A 7 9.81 -23.70 -5.23
N THR A 8 9.16 -24.11 -6.30
CA THR A 8 9.81 -24.88 -7.36
C THR A 8 10.67 -23.98 -8.25
N ASP A 9 11.53 -24.55 -9.10
CA ASP A 9 12.30 -23.74 -10.05
C ASP A 9 11.39 -23.06 -11.08
N GLU A 10 10.28 -23.71 -11.43
CA GLU A 10 9.25 -23.12 -12.29
C GLU A 10 8.57 -21.90 -11.62
N ASP A 11 8.25 -21.98 -10.32
CA ASP A 11 7.70 -20.84 -9.58
C ASP A 11 8.70 -19.68 -9.56
N ILE A 12 9.96 -19.96 -9.28
CA ILE A 12 11.02 -18.95 -9.20
C ILE A 12 11.27 -18.26 -10.54
N ALA A 13 11.16 -19.01 -11.64
CA ALA A 13 11.37 -18.46 -12.97
C ALA A 13 10.20 -17.61 -13.49
N ASN A 14 8.95 -17.90 -13.05
CA ASN A 14 7.75 -17.37 -13.69
C ASN A 14 6.79 -16.62 -12.78
N ARG A 15 7.06 -16.53 -11.48
CA ARG A 15 6.14 -15.92 -10.49
C ARG A 15 6.82 -14.92 -9.59
N VAL A 16 6.03 -13.99 -9.08
CA VAL A 16 6.41 -13.14 -7.95
C VAL A 16 6.61 -14.00 -6.71
N LEU A 17 7.73 -13.84 -6.03
CA LEU A 17 8.08 -14.56 -4.82
C LEU A 17 7.58 -13.79 -3.59
N TYR A 18 6.54 -14.28 -2.96
CA TYR A 18 6.00 -13.68 -1.75
C TYR A 18 6.86 -14.05 -0.54
N VAL A 19 7.39 -13.04 0.13
CA VAL A 19 8.23 -13.18 1.33
C VAL A 19 7.72 -12.27 2.44
N GLU A 20 8.08 -12.54 3.69
CA GLU A 20 7.71 -11.71 4.83
C GLU A 20 8.88 -11.59 5.81
N ALA A 21 9.16 -10.38 6.30
CA ALA A 21 10.05 -10.10 7.40
C ALA A 21 9.30 -10.04 8.73
N SER A 22 8.00 -9.72 8.67
CA SER A 22 7.13 -9.68 9.83
C SER A 22 5.69 -10.04 9.49
N ARG A 23 4.93 -10.50 10.47
CA ARG A 23 3.50 -10.79 10.35
C ARG A 23 2.70 -10.10 11.43
N GLY A 24 1.57 -9.48 11.06
CA GLY A 24 0.71 -8.70 11.91
C GLY A 24 0.88 -7.20 11.69
N CYS A 25 0.00 -6.38 12.28
CA CYS A 25 0.03 -4.93 12.16
C CYS A 25 -0.39 -4.28 13.48
N PRO A 26 0.38 -3.34 14.05
CA PRO A 26 0.03 -2.70 15.31
C PRO A 26 -1.05 -1.62 15.15
N TYR A 27 -1.31 -1.19 13.91
CA TYR A 27 -2.31 -0.18 13.60
C TYR A 27 -3.72 -0.75 13.67
N ARG A 28 -4.70 0.14 13.90
CA ARG A 28 -6.08 -0.23 14.19
C ARG A 28 -7.06 0.20 13.10
N CYS A 29 -6.57 0.38 11.88
CA CYS A 29 -7.43 0.83 10.78
C CYS A 29 -8.70 -0.03 10.68
N GLU A 30 -9.87 0.56 10.86
CA GLU A 30 -11.13 -0.16 11.07
C GLU A 30 -11.61 -0.93 9.84
N PHE A 31 -11.18 -0.55 8.65
CA PHE A 31 -11.50 -1.24 7.40
C PHE A 31 -10.56 -2.42 7.09
N CYS A 32 -9.46 -2.57 7.83
CA CYS A 32 -8.38 -3.50 7.48
C CYS A 32 -8.44 -4.80 8.26
N LEU A 33 -8.35 -5.95 7.58
CA LEU A 33 -8.27 -7.26 8.22
C LEU A 33 -7.01 -7.44 9.07
N SER A 34 -5.90 -6.81 8.68
CA SER A 34 -4.64 -6.91 9.42
C SER A 34 -4.70 -6.27 10.80
N SER A 35 -5.66 -5.36 11.05
CA SER A 35 -5.90 -4.76 12.37
C SER A 35 -6.48 -5.74 13.40
N LEU A 36 -6.94 -6.91 12.97
CA LEU A 36 -7.47 -7.96 13.85
C LEU A 36 -6.36 -8.73 14.58
N ASP A 37 -5.16 -8.83 14.00
CA ASP A 37 -3.98 -9.40 14.66
C ASP A 37 -2.95 -8.29 14.97
N LYS A 38 -3.07 -7.74 16.16
CA LYS A 38 -2.25 -6.59 16.62
C LYS A 38 -0.84 -6.97 17.02
N LYS A 39 -0.57 -8.28 17.18
CA LYS A 39 0.75 -8.77 17.57
C LYS A 39 1.64 -8.91 16.35
N VAL A 40 2.63 -8.06 16.26
CA VAL A 40 3.70 -8.22 15.25
C VAL A 40 4.65 -9.33 15.68
N ARG A 41 4.91 -10.25 14.77
CA ARG A 41 5.85 -11.36 14.92
C ARG A 41 6.91 -11.25 13.85
N ASP A 42 8.12 -11.01 14.27
CA ASP A 42 9.24 -10.82 13.35
C ASP A 42 9.87 -12.16 12.96
N VAL A 43 10.33 -12.23 11.75
CA VAL A 43 11.24 -13.28 11.29
C VAL A 43 12.67 -12.84 11.63
N PRO A 44 13.49 -13.67 12.28
CA PRO A 44 14.90 -13.33 12.48
C PRO A 44 15.57 -12.95 11.16
N THR A 45 16.21 -11.79 11.12
CA THR A 45 16.77 -11.21 9.89
C THR A 45 17.79 -12.13 9.21
N GLU A 46 18.62 -12.83 10.00
CA GLU A 46 19.59 -13.78 9.49
C GLU A 46 18.93 -14.97 8.78
N LEU A 47 17.83 -15.47 9.35
CA LEU A 47 17.06 -16.56 8.75
C LEU A 47 16.38 -16.09 7.45
N LEU A 48 15.81 -14.90 7.47
CA LEU A 48 15.20 -14.30 6.27
C LEU A 48 16.23 -14.18 5.15
N PHE A 49 17.40 -13.64 5.44
CA PHE A 49 18.47 -13.46 4.45
C PHE A 49 18.99 -14.77 3.89
N GLN A 50 19.16 -15.79 4.72
CA GLN A 50 19.56 -17.13 4.26
C GLN A 50 18.53 -17.72 3.29
N GLU A 51 17.26 -17.57 3.58
CA GLU A 51 16.20 -18.10 2.70
C GLU A 51 16.07 -17.29 1.40
N ILE A 52 16.21 -15.95 1.46
CA ILE A 52 16.23 -15.11 0.27
C ILE A 52 17.46 -15.40 -0.59
N ASP A 53 18.66 -15.62 0.00
CA ASP A 53 19.85 -16.00 -0.75
C ASP A 53 19.67 -17.31 -1.51
N ARG A 54 19.01 -18.31 -0.90
CA ARG A 54 18.67 -19.57 -1.59
C ARG A 54 17.76 -19.36 -2.80
N LEU A 55 16.74 -18.49 -2.67
CA LEU A 55 15.87 -18.12 -3.79
C LEU A 55 16.64 -17.37 -4.87
N TRP A 56 17.51 -16.46 -4.43
CA TRP A 56 18.36 -15.65 -5.29
C TRP A 56 19.34 -16.49 -6.13
N GLU A 57 20.01 -17.46 -5.52
CA GLU A 57 20.93 -18.40 -6.19
C GLU A 57 20.21 -19.27 -7.22
N ARG A 58 18.95 -19.62 -6.95
CA ARG A 58 18.08 -20.35 -7.87
C ARG A 58 17.47 -19.47 -8.99
N GLY A 59 17.80 -18.19 -9.03
CA GLY A 59 17.36 -17.26 -10.10
C GLY A 59 16.24 -16.32 -9.72
N GLY A 60 15.75 -16.32 -8.48
CA GLY A 60 14.71 -15.40 -8.00
C GLY A 60 15.11 -13.94 -8.16
N ARG A 61 14.21 -13.11 -8.70
CA ARG A 61 14.47 -11.68 -8.94
C ARG A 61 13.30 -10.79 -8.55
N ASP A 62 12.09 -11.31 -8.54
CA ASP A 62 10.87 -10.55 -8.24
C ASP A 62 10.34 -10.94 -6.86
N PHE A 63 10.50 -10.05 -5.88
CA PHE A 63 10.13 -10.29 -4.49
C PHE A 63 9.06 -9.31 -4.03
N LYS A 64 7.92 -9.80 -3.60
CA LYS A 64 6.89 -9.01 -2.92
C LYS A 64 6.88 -9.34 -1.43
N PHE A 65 7.24 -8.35 -0.61
CA PHE A 65 7.10 -8.43 0.83
C PHE A 65 5.63 -8.23 1.21
N ILE A 66 5.08 -9.18 1.95
CA ILE A 66 3.68 -9.13 2.39
C ILE A 66 3.53 -8.57 3.81
N ASP A 67 4.58 -7.95 4.31
CA ASP A 67 4.57 -7.15 5.53
C ASP A 67 3.61 -5.98 5.38
N ARG A 68 2.67 -5.81 6.30
CA ARG A 68 1.67 -4.74 6.24
C ARG A 68 2.21 -3.35 6.52
N THR A 69 3.43 -3.27 7.03
CA THR A 69 4.12 -2.01 7.30
C THR A 69 5.61 -2.26 7.30
N PHE A 70 6.23 -2.20 6.14
CA PHE A 70 7.66 -2.43 5.97
C PHE A 70 8.51 -1.50 6.87
N ASN A 71 8.16 -0.22 6.93
CA ASN A 71 8.88 0.78 7.71
C ASN A 71 8.44 0.86 9.20
N LEU A 72 7.91 -0.23 9.75
CA LEU A 72 7.57 -0.31 11.17
C LEU A 72 8.83 -0.35 12.04
N ARG A 73 9.81 -1.14 11.66
CA ARG A 73 11.12 -1.25 12.30
C ARG A 73 12.19 -0.75 11.34
N ILE A 74 12.70 0.45 11.61
CA ILE A 74 13.62 1.13 10.68
C ILE A 74 14.92 0.34 10.50
N ASP A 75 15.47 -0.24 11.56
CA ASP A 75 16.74 -0.99 11.48
C ASP A 75 16.60 -2.25 10.60
N ASP A 76 15.51 -2.98 10.72
CA ASP A 76 15.21 -4.14 9.89
C ASP A 76 15.00 -3.72 8.43
N SER A 77 14.26 -2.64 8.19
CA SER A 77 14.05 -2.09 6.85
C SER A 77 15.36 -1.66 6.20
N VAL A 78 16.23 -0.98 6.95
CA VAL A 78 17.57 -0.59 6.52
C VAL A 78 18.41 -1.83 6.15
N ALA A 79 18.42 -2.85 7.01
CA ALA A 79 19.15 -4.08 6.75
C ALA A 79 18.66 -4.80 5.48
N ILE A 80 17.33 -4.87 5.27
CA ILE A 80 16.73 -5.49 4.09
C ILE A 80 17.08 -4.72 2.81
N LEU A 81 16.95 -3.39 2.80
CA LEU A 81 17.29 -2.58 1.64
C LEU A 81 18.79 -2.69 1.30
N GLN A 82 19.67 -2.65 2.32
CA GLN A 82 21.10 -2.83 2.13
C GLN A 82 21.45 -4.23 1.60
N PHE A 83 20.75 -5.26 2.07
CA PHE A 83 20.92 -6.64 1.58
C PHE A 83 20.70 -6.73 0.08
N PHE A 84 19.61 -6.13 -0.44
CA PHE A 84 19.29 -6.14 -1.87
C PHE A 84 20.19 -5.20 -2.68
N LEU A 85 20.53 -4.01 -2.16
CA LEU A 85 21.45 -3.10 -2.85
C LEU A 85 22.83 -3.74 -3.09
N LYS A 86 23.35 -4.51 -2.11
CA LYS A 86 24.61 -5.26 -2.28
C LYS A 86 24.51 -6.36 -3.33
N ARG A 87 23.31 -6.81 -3.68
CA ARG A 87 23.01 -7.89 -4.64
C ARG A 87 22.37 -7.38 -5.92
N MET A 88 22.40 -6.08 -6.16
CA MET A 88 21.73 -5.47 -7.30
C MET A 88 22.16 -6.13 -8.62
N ARG A 89 21.16 -6.59 -9.38
CA ARG A 89 21.35 -7.21 -10.71
C ARG A 89 20.17 -6.80 -11.62
N PRO A 90 20.36 -6.81 -12.93
CA PRO A 90 19.26 -6.60 -13.88
C PRO A 90 18.08 -7.55 -13.61
N GLY A 91 16.87 -7.03 -13.66
CA GLY A 91 15.63 -7.76 -13.43
C GLY A 91 15.24 -7.93 -11.95
N LEU A 92 16.01 -7.39 -10.99
CA LEU A 92 15.55 -7.30 -9.61
C LEU A 92 14.34 -6.38 -9.52
N SER A 93 13.26 -6.88 -8.93
CA SER A 93 12.05 -6.14 -8.59
C SER A 93 11.69 -6.42 -7.13
N LEU A 94 11.49 -5.36 -6.37
CA LEU A 94 11.09 -5.40 -4.96
C LEU A 94 9.80 -4.64 -4.78
N HIS A 95 8.90 -5.17 -3.95
CA HIS A 95 7.66 -4.49 -3.62
C HIS A 95 7.46 -4.51 -2.10
N PHE A 96 7.21 -3.34 -1.50
CA PHE A 96 6.91 -3.19 -0.09
C PHE A 96 5.67 -2.34 0.14
N GLU A 97 4.89 -2.69 1.20
CA GLU A 97 3.82 -1.83 1.73
C GLU A 97 4.37 -1.00 2.90
N MET A 98 4.11 0.31 2.92
CA MET A 98 4.61 1.18 3.98
C MET A 98 3.63 2.29 4.39
N ILE A 99 3.82 2.81 5.60
CA ILE A 99 3.08 4.01 6.04
C ILE A 99 3.78 5.27 5.53
N PRO A 100 3.01 6.30 5.15
CA PRO A 100 3.56 7.46 4.44
C PRO A 100 4.35 8.44 5.32
N ASP A 101 4.01 8.58 6.60
CA ASP A 101 4.49 9.64 7.48
C ASP A 101 5.77 9.28 8.27
N ARG A 102 6.36 8.10 7.98
CA ARG A 102 7.56 7.60 8.65
C ARG A 102 8.67 7.23 7.67
N LEU A 103 9.43 8.21 7.24
CA LEU A 103 10.53 8.04 6.30
C LEU A 103 11.79 8.78 6.78
N PRO A 104 12.56 8.22 7.74
CA PRO A 104 13.78 8.84 8.24
C PRO A 104 14.90 8.83 7.18
N ASP A 105 15.92 9.69 7.38
CA ASP A 105 17.01 9.89 6.42
C ASP A 105 17.77 8.61 6.07
N ALA A 106 17.90 7.68 7.02
CA ALA A 106 18.52 6.39 6.77
C ALA A 106 17.79 5.59 5.67
N LEU A 107 16.43 5.62 5.65
CA LEU A 107 15.66 5.00 4.58
C LEU A 107 15.69 5.84 3.29
N ARG A 108 15.58 7.16 3.40
CA ARG A 108 15.64 8.08 2.24
C ARG A 108 16.88 7.84 1.41
N SER A 109 18.06 7.79 2.05
CA SER A 109 19.34 7.58 1.39
C SER A 109 19.41 6.23 0.66
N LEU A 110 18.86 5.18 1.25
CA LEU A 110 18.84 3.85 0.62
C LEU A 110 17.85 3.79 -0.55
N LEU A 111 16.64 4.35 -0.38
CA LEU A 111 15.63 4.39 -1.45
C LEU A 111 16.14 5.15 -2.68
N ALA A 112 16.86 6.25 -2.48
CA ALA A 112 17.48 7.02 -3.57
C ALA A 112 18.58 6.24 -4.34
N ALA A 113 19.12 5.18 -3.74
CA ALA A 113 20.18 4.37 -4.37
C ALA A 113 19.63 3.26 -5.28
N PHE A 114 18.32 2.97 -5.25
CA PHE A 114 17.73 1.95 -6.12
C PHE A 114 17.57 2.47 -7.55
N PRO A 115 17.98 1.68 -8.56
CA PRO A 115 17.78 2.05 -9.96
C PRO A 115 16.31 1.98 -10.37
N PRO A 116 15.95 2.64 -11.49
CA PRO A 116 14.58 2.57 -12.03
C PRO A 116 14.07 1.14 -12.16
N GLN A 117 12.77 0.93 -11.91
CA GLN A 117 12.07 -0.36 -12.06
C GLN A 117 12.51 -1.47 -11.10
N SER A 118 13.39 -1.19 -10.13
CA SER A 118 13.84 -2.19 -9.17
C SER A 118 13.12 -2.17 -7.83
N LEU A 119 12.37 -1.11 -7.53
CA LEU A 119 11.68 -0.94 -6.26
C LEU A 119 10.33 -0.26 -6.44
N GLN A 120 9.29 -0.88 -5.90
CA GLN A 120 7.94 -0.34 -5.79
C GLN A 120 7.54 -0.21 -4.33
N LEU A 121 6.93 0.92 -3.97
CA LEU A 121 6.35 1.17 -2.66
C LEU A 121 4.84 1.36 -2.81
N GLU A 122 4.06 0.53 -2.11
CA GLU A 122 2.62 0.69 -1.94
C GLU A 122 2.36 1.51 -0.67
N ILE A 123 1.77 2.70 -0.84
CA ILE A 123 1.63 3.70 0.21
C ILE A 123 0.16 4.06 0.38
N GLY A 124 -0.47 3.50 1.41
CA GLY A 124 -1.87 3.78 1.70
C GLY A 124 -2.05 5.17 2.32
N ILE A 125 -2.72 6.07 1.64
CA ILE A 125 -3.21 7.35 2.16
C ILE A 125 -4.62 7.20 2.71
N GLN A 126 -5.48 6.57 1.95
CA GLN A 126 -6.89 6.25 2.18
C GLN A 126 -7.80 7.49 2.14
N SER A 127 -7.53 8.52 2.93
CA SER A 127 -8.17 9.83 2.94
C SER A 127 -7.19 10.90 3.45
N TRP A 128 -7.29 12.11 2.94
CA TRP A 128 -6.57 13.28 3.45
C TRP A 128 -7.32 14.03 4.55
N SER A 129 -8.60 13.68 4.82
CA SER A 129 -9.39 14.29 5.88
C SER A 129 -8.96 13.79 7.26
N PRO A 130 -8.52 14.68 8.17
CA PRO A 130 -8.18 14.29 9.54
C PRO A 130 -9.39 13.74 10.31
N GLU A 131 -10.61 14.22 10.00
CA GLU A 131 -11.86 13.80 10.61
C GLU A 131 -12.17 12.36 10.21
N VAL A 132 -12.07 12.04 8.92
CA VAL A 132 -12.22 10.67 8.40
C VAL A 132 -11.14 9.76 9.00
N GLY A 133 -9.89 10.23 9.03
CA GLY A 133 -8.78 9.51 9.64
C GLY A 133 -9.03 9.12 11.11
N LYS A 134 -9.66 10.02 11.89
CA LYS A 134 -10.07 9.72 13.28
C LYS A 134 -11.16 8.66 13.35
N LEU A 135 -12.17 8.74 12.46
CA LEU A 135 -13.28 7.78 12.42
C LEU A 135 -12.80 6.36 12.10
N ILE A 136 -11.86 6.20 11.20
CA ILE A 136 -11.34 4.89 10.78
C ILE A 136 -10.10 4.43 11.57
N GLU A 137 -9.78 5.09 12.69
CA GLU A 137 -8.58 4.82 13.53
C GLU A 137 -7.26 4.81 12.72
N ARG A 138 -7.19 5.66 11.67
CA ARG A 138 -6.00 5.85 10.85
C ARG A 138 -5.46 7.26 11.02
N ARG A 139 -4.57 7.41 11.98
CA ARG A 139 -3.95 8.70 12.29
C ARG A 139 -2.65 8.83 11.49
N GLN A 140 -2.62 9.75 10.56
CA GLN A 140 -1.44 10.08 9.74
C GLN A 140 -1.09 11.55 9.92
N ASP A 141 0.20 11.86 9.89
CA ASP A 141 0.71 13.22 9.83
C ASP A 141 0.70 13.67 8.36
N ALA A 142 -0.26 14.53 7.99
CA ALA A 142 -0.45 14.94 6.61
C ALA A 142 0.75 15.73 6.07
N GLU A 143 1.40 16.58 6.87
CA GLU A 143 2.56 17.37 6.45
C GLU A 143 3.76 16.47 6.18
N LYS A 144 4.04 15.52 7.08
CA LYS A 144 5.12 14.54 6.86
C LYS A 144 4.83 13.63 5.68
N THR A 145 3.57 13.21 5.52
CA THR A 145 3.14 12.40 4.37
C THR A 145 3.44 13.12 3.06
N GLU A 146 3.04 14.39 2.95
CA GLU A 146 3.29 15.18 1.76
C GLU A 146 4.79 15.40 1.50
N ALA A 147 5.54 15.76 2.53
CA ALA A 147 6.99 15.95 2.43
C ALA A 147 7.70 14.66 2.00
N ASN A 148 7.26 13.50 2.49
CA ASN A 148 7.83 12.21 2.11
C ASN A 148 7.48 11.80 0.68
N LEU A 149 6.23 12.02 0.23
CA LEU A 149 5.85 11.75 -1.15
C LEU A 149 6.60 12.65 -2.13
N ARG A 150 6.74 13.96 -1.84
CA ARG A 150 7.58 14.87 -2.64
C ARG A 150 9.02 14.38 -2.71
N PHE A 151 9.60 13.99 -1.58
CA PHE A 151 10.96 13.44 -1.57
C PHE A 151 11.07 12.21 -2.48
N LEU A 152 10.13 11.28 -2.40
CA LEU A 152 10.15 10.08 -3.24
C LEU A 152 10.05 10.43 -4.73
N ALA A 153 9.18 11.37 -5.11
CA ALA A 153 9.00 11.80 -6.49
C ALA A 153 10.21 12.57 -7.05
N GLU A 154 10.84 13.45 -6.25
CA GLU A 154 11.88 14.35 -6.71
C GLU A 154 13.31 13.78 -6.60
N HIS A 155 13.54 12.87 -5.65
CA HIS A 155 14.89 12.44 -5.28
C HIS A 155 15.13 10.94 -5.43
N THR A 156 14.14 10.17 -5.92
CA THR A 156 14.29 8.71 -6.10
C THR A 156 13.79 8.25 -7.46
N GLN A 157 14.11 7.01 -7.81
CA GLN A 157 13.56 6.31 -8.98
C GLN A 157 12.56 5.22 -8.58
N VAL A 158 12.08 5.30 -7.34
CA VAL A 158 11.13 4.33 -6.79
C VAL A 158 9.76 4.51 -7.44
N HIS A 159 9.12 3.40 -7.81
CA HIS A 159 7.75 3.42 -8.27
C HIS A 159 6.81 3.54 -7.07
N VAL A 160 6.10 4.65 -6.95
CA VAL A 160 5.15 4.92 -5.87
C VAL A 160 3.74 4.60 -6.35
N HIS A 161 3.11 3.63 -5.68
CA HIS A 161 1.70 3.29 -5.82
C HIS A 161 0.98 3.78 -4.56
N SER A 162 0.04 4.68 -4.70
CA SER A 162 -0.71 5.26 -3.56
C SER A 162 -2.18 4.92 -3.60
N ASP A 163 -2.76 4.63 -2.42
CA ASP A 163 -4.16 4.19 -2.31
C ASP A 163 -5.07 5.23 -1.67
N LEU A 164 -6.25 5.41 -2.26
CA LEU A 164 -7.38 6.14 -1.70
C LEU A 164 -8.61 5.22 -1.63
N ILE A 165 -9.48 5.43 -0.63
CA ILE A 165 -10.70 4.64 -0.44
C ILE A 165 -11.93 5.53 -0.51
N VAL A 166 -12.80 5.27 -1.47
CA VAL A 166 -14.12 5.92 -1.62
C VAL A 166 -15.13 5.30 -0.66
N GLY A 167 -15.97 6.13 -0.06
CA GLY A 167 -17.09 5.70 0.77
C GLY A 167 -16.70 5.42 2.21
N LEU A 168 -15.62 5.99 2.70
CA LEU A 168 -15.28 6.01 4.13
C LEU A 168 -16.35 6.79 4.93
N PRO A 169 -16.58 6.42 6.21
CA PRO A 169 -17.56 7.12 7.05
C PRO A 169 -17.19 8.61 7.20
N GLY A 170 -18.17 9.48 6.98
CA GLY A 170 -18.01 10.93 7.12
C GLY A 170 -17.34 11.64 5.94
N GLU A 171 -16.93 10.93 4.90
CA GLU A 171 -16.31 11.53 3.70
C GLU A 171 -17.35 11.73 2.59
N ASP A 172 -17.44 12.94 2.07
CA ASP A 172 -18.24 13.27 0.91
C ASP A 172 -17.42 13.30 -0.39
N LEU A 173 -18.11 13.47 -1.52
CA LEU A 173 -17.47 13.45 -2.83
C LEU A 173 -16.50 14.62 -3.04
N GLU A 174 -16.77 15.79 -2.46
CA GLU A 174 -15.94 17.00 -2.58
C GLU A 174 -14.64 16.83 -1.81
N THR A 175 -14.72 16.35 -0.57
CA THR A 175 -13.57 16.04 0.30
C THR A 175 -12.68 14.97 -0.34
N PHE A 176 -13.29 13.90 -0.88
CA PHE A 176 -12.55 12.86 -1.60
C PHE A 176 -11.86 13.44 -2.85
N GLY A 177 -12.58 14.22 -3.67
CA GLY A 177 -12.05 14.84 -4.89
C GLY A 177 -10.86 15.75 -4.60
N SER A 178 -10.98 16.63 -3.60
CA SER A 178 -9.88 17.49 -3.15
C SER A 178 -8.67 16.69 -2.67
N GLY A 179 -8.91 15.59 -1.97
CA GLY A 179 -7.86 14.68 -1.53
C GLY A 179 -7.17 13.96 -2.70
N PHE A 180 -7.94 13.56 -3.71
CA PHE A 180 -7.43 12.97 -4.95
C PHE A 180 -6.54 13.96 -5.71
N ASP A 181 -7.01 15.18 -5.92
CA ASP A 181 -6.25 16.23 -6.62
C ASP A 181 -4.95 16.57 -5.88
N ARG A 182 -5.00 16.61 -4.53
CA ARG A 182 -3.82 16.81 -3.69
C ARG A 182 -2.81 15.69 -3.90
N LEU A 183 -3.26 14.42 -3.91
CA LEU A 183 -2.38 13.28 -4.13
C LEU A 183 -1.79 13.28 -5.54
N TRP A 184 -2.62 13.57 -6.54
CA TRP A 184 -2.19 13.68 -7.93
C TRP A 184 -1.08 14.72 -8.11
N ALA A 185 -1.21 15.88 -7.47
CA ALA A 185 -0.19 16.95 -7.51
C ALA A 185 1.14 16.57 -6.86
N LEU A 186 1.19 15.50 -6.05
CA LEU A 186 2.42 14.96 -5.45
C LEU A 186 3.16 13.97 -6.36
N GLY A 187 2.58 13.61 -7.50
CA GLY A 187 3.24 12.88 -8.58
C GLY A 187 3.54 11.41 -8.31
N PRO A 188 2.71 10.61 -7.60
CA PRO A 188 2.91 9.17 -7.58
C PRO A 188 2.71 8.60 -8.99
N GLN A 189 3.39 7.48 -9.30
CA GLN A 189 3.25 6.85 -10.61
C GLN A 189 1.90 6.17 -10.79
N GLU A 190 1.30 5.71 -9.69
CA GLU A 190 -0.03 5.11 -9.68
C GLU A 190 -0.87 5.63 -8.51
N ILE A 191 -2.17 5.87 -8.75
CA ILE A 191 -3.17 6.12 -7.71
C ILE A 191 -4.25 5.06 -7.84
N GLN A 192 -4.33 4.15 -6.86
CA GLN A 192 -5.42 3.20 -6.77
C GLN A 192 -6.61 3.85 -6.05
N VAL A 193 -7.75 3.89 -6.71
CA VAL A 193 -9.02 4.33 -6.13
C VAL A 193 -9.83 3.09 -5.77
N GLY A 194 -9.76 2.68 -4.52
CA GLY A 194 -10.51 1.56 -3.98
C GLY A 194 -11.92 1.98 -3.54
N ILE A 195 -12.86 1.04 -3.59
CA ILE A 195 -14.20 1.20 -2.98
C ILE A 195 -14.19 0.50 -1.63
N LEU A 196 -14.67 1.16 -0.58
CA LEU A 196 -14.71 0.59 0.77
C LEU A 196 -15.44 -0.76 0.76
N LYS A 197 -14.84 -1.77 1.40
CA LYS A 197 -15.40 -3.11 1.58
C LYS A 197 -15.64 -3.40 3.06
N ARG A 198 -16.83 -3.93 3.36
CA ARG A 198 -17.14 -4.41 4.71
C ARG A 198 -16.63 -5.84 4.88
N LEU A 199 -15.36 -5.99 5.16
CA LEU A 199 -14.75 -7.29 5.36
C LEU A 199 -15.16 -7.90 6.70
N ARG A 200 -15.36 -9.22 6.72
CA ARG A 200 -15.85 -9.93 7.90
C ARG A 200 -14.90 -9.77 9.09
N GLY A 201 -15.45 -9.33 10.22
CA GLY A 201 -14.70 -9.16 11.47
C GLY A 201 -14.07 -7.78 11.66
N THR A 202 -14.02 -6.95 10.61
CA THR A 202 -13.45 -5.59 10.72
C THR A 202 -14.37 -4.67 11.56
N PRO A 203 -13.78 -3.74 12.34
CA PRO A 203 -14.52 -2.79 13.17
C PRO A 203 -15.38 -1.80 12.40
N ILE A 204 -15.16 -1.62 11.09
CA ILE A 204 -15.85 -0.63 10.24
C ILE A 204 -17.39 -0.70 10.36
N LYS A 205 -17.92 -1.87 10.71
CA LYS A 205 -19.35 -2.07 10.97
C LYS A 205 -19.93 -1.17 12.07
N ALA A 206 -19.10 -0.63 12.95
CA ALA A 206 -19.54 0.29 14.02
C ALA A 206 -20.18 1.55 13.45
N HIS A 207 -19.83 1.91 12.22
CA HIS A 207 -20.32 3.10 11.51
C HIS A 207 -21.61 2.87 10.73
N ASP A 208 -22.13 1.64 10.65
CA ASP A 208 -23.30 1.30 9.84
C ASP A 208 -24.51 2.20 10.15
N HIS A 209 -24.80 2.42 11.44
CA HIS A 209 -25.94 3.25 11.85
C HIS A 209 -25.63 4.75 11.87
N THR A 210 -24.49 5.14 12.42
CA THR A 210 -24.13 6.56 12.61
C THR A 210 -23.87 7.29 11.31
N HIS A 211 -23.39 6.57 10.29
CA HIS A 211 -23.09 7.12 8.97
C HIS A 211 -23.99 6.53 7.87
N ALA A 212 -25.11 5.88 8.25
CA ALA A 212 -26.07 5.28 7.34
C ALA A 212 -25.41 4.46 6.21
N MET A 213 -24.44 3.62 6.58
CA MET A 213 -23.65 2.86 5.61
C MET A 213 -24.39 1.61 5.15
N HIS A 214 -24.60 1.49 3.87
CA HIS A 214 -25.21 0.34 3.23
C HIS A 214 -24.18 -0.40 2.37
N TYR A 215 -24.15 -1.74 2.47
CA TYR A 215 -23.18 -2.57 1.77
C TYR A 215 -23.84 -3.66 0.93
N SER A 216 -23.18 -4.07 -0.13
CA SER A 216 -23.55 -5.25 -0.91
C SER A 216 -23.58 -6.48 0.00
N GLN A 217 -24.63 -7.29 -0.16
CA GLN A 217 -24.74 -8.59 0.51
C GLN A 217 -23.91 -9.68 -0.16
N SER A 218 -23.44 -9.41 -1.37
CA SER A 218 -22.61 -10.32 -2.16
C SER A 218 -21.16 -9.84 -2.20
N PRO A 219 -20.16 -10.74 -2.33
CA PRO A 219 -18.79 -10.37 -2.56
C PRO A 219 -18.66 -9.40 -3.75
N PRO A 220 -17.77 -8.42 -3.64
CA PRO A 220 -16.76 -8.17 -2.62
C PRO A 220 -17.22 -7.33 -1.42
N TYR A 221 -18.51 -7.23 -1.12
CA TYR A 221 -19.11 -6.53 0.02
C TYR A 221 -18.83 -5.02 0.03
N GLU A 222 -18.83 -4.41 -1.14
CA GLU A 222 -18.58 -2.98 -1.31
C GLU A 222 -19.69 -2.12 -0.72
N VAL A 223 -19.33 -0.93 -0.27
CA VAL A 223 -20.30 0.10 0.12
C VAL A 223 -21.14 0.51 -1.09
N ILE A 224 -22.45 0.63 -0.86
CA ILE A 224 -23.45 1.04 -1.87
C ILE A 224 -23.79 2.50 -1.66
N SER A 225 -23.92 2.95 -0.40
CA SER A 225 -24.18 4.35 -0.03
C SER A 225 -23.75 4.61 1.41
N THR A 226 -23.55 5.88 1.73
CA THR A 226 -23.31 6.39 3.07
C THR A 226 -24.23 7.59 3.32
N SER A 227 -24.21 8.16 4.53
CA SER A 227 -24.89 9.43 4.82
C SER A 227 -24.38 10.60 3.97
N MET A 228 -23.13 10.54 3.46
CA MET A 228 -22.47 11.61 2.74
C MET A 228 -22.36 11.36 1.23
N MET A 229 -22.42 10.10 0.79
CA MET A 229 -22.37 9.70 -0.62
C MET A 229 -23.60 8.87 -0.99
N SER A 230 -24.37 9.31 -1.95
CA SER A 230 -25.50 8.55 -2.50
C SER A 230 -25.03 7.31 -3.27
N GLY A 231 -25.93 6.36 -3.53
CA GLY A 231 -25.62 5.20 -4.37
C GLY A 231 -25.20 5.60 -5.79
N ARG A 232 -25.73 6.71 -6.31
CA ARG A 232 -25.34 7.26 -7.60
C ARG A 232 -23.89 7.78 -7.59
N ASP A 233 -23.47 8.40 -6.48
CA ASP A 233 -22.10 8.89 -6.32
C ASP A 233 -21.11 7.71 -6.23
N ILE A 234 -21.42 6.68 -5.46
CA ILE A 234 -20.59 5.47 -5.38
C ILE A 234 -20.44 4.80 -6.75
N GLU A 235 -21.54 4.65 -7.51
CA GLU A 235 -21.49 4.08 -8.86
C GLU A 235 -20.72 4.97 -9.86
N ARG A 236 -20.77 6.28 -9.69
CA ARG A 236 -19.93 7.23 -10.45
C ARG A 236 -18.46 7.02 -10.11
N MET A 237 -18.13 6.86 -8.83
CA MET A 237 -16.74 6.65 -8.38
C MET A 237 -16.18 5.29 -8.79
N LYS A 238 -16.99 4.23 -8.85
CA LYS A 238 -16.56 2.93 -9.43
C LYS A 238 -16.16 3.08 -10.89
N ARG A 239 -16.97 3.82 -11.67
CA ARG A 239 -16.60 4.09 -13.07
C ARG A 239 -15.34 4.94 -13.18
N PHE A 240 -15.21 5.99 -12.34
CA PHE A 240 -14.02 6.81 -12.27
C PHE A 240 -12.78 5.96 -11.97
N ALA A 241 -12.80 5.14 -10.91
CA ALA A 241 -11.70 4.27 -10.53
C ALA A 241 -11.26 3.37 -11.70
N ARG A 242 -12.23 2.73 -12.39
CA ARG A 242 -11.94 1.90 -13.55
C ARG A 242 -11.29 2.66 -14.71
N PHE A 243 -11.83 3.84 -15.05
CA PHE A 243 -11.26 4.62 -16.15
C PHE A 243 -9.91 5.21 -15.77
N TRP A 244 -9.74 5.64 -14.52
CA TRP A 244 -8.46 6.09 -14.01
C TRP A 244 -7.37 5.01 -14.16
N ASP A 245 -7.67 3.79 -13.75
CA ASP A 245 -6.77 2.65 -13.90
C ASP A 245 -6.41 2.38 -15.36
N LEU A 246 -7.40 2.35 -16.25
CA LEU A 246 -7.21 2.10 -17.68
C LEU A 246 -6.47 3.22 -18.42
N LEU A 247 -6.62 4.46 -18.02
CA LEU A 247 -6.08 5.61 -18.74
C LEU A 247 -4.80 6.15 -18.08
N ALA A 248 -4.83 6.42 -16.78
CA ALA A 248 -3.72 7.03 -16.08
C ALA A 248 -2.69 6.00 -15.59
N ASN A 249 -3.13 5.01 -14.78
CA ASN A 249 -2.22 4.04 -14.20
C ASN A 249 -1.56 3.11 -15.24
N SER A 250 -2.26 2.81 -16.34
CA SER A 250 -1.71 1.96 -17.40
C SER A 250 -0.47 2.54 -18.09
N GLY A 251 -0.26 3.85 -17.97
CA GLY A 251 0.81 4.57 -18.65
C GLY A 251 0.64 4.70 -20.19
N ASN A 252 -0.45 4.15 -20.75
CA ASN A 252 -0.69 4.18 -22.20
C ASN A 252 -1.05 5.56 -22.73
N PHE A 253 -1.46 6.49 -21.86
CA PHE A 253 -1.99 7.81 -22.21
C PHE A 253 -1.27 8.95 -21.48
N ARG A 254 0.01 8.78 -21.16
CA ARG A 254 0.79 9.75 -20.36
C ARG A 254 0.80 11.18 -20.91
N GLU A 255 0.67 11.34 -22.25
CA GLU A 255 0.62 12.66 -22.89
C GLU A 255 -0.78 13.29 -22.85
N SER A 256 -1.80 12.55 -22.41
CA SER A 256 -3.20 12.98 -22.41
C SER A 256 -3.78 13.11 -20.98
N THR A 257 -3.04 12.72 -20.00
CA THR A 257 -3.36 12.84 -18.57
C THR A 257 -2.42 13.81 -17.90
#